data_6319a10319682bc9406d48ef01c86bfa
#
_entry.id   6319a10319682bc9406d48ef01c86bfa
#
_cell.length_a   1.000
_cell.length_b   1.000
_cell.length_c   1.000
_cell.angle_alpha   90.00
_cell.angle_beta   90.00
_cell.angle_gamma   90.00
#
_symmetry.space_group_name_H-M   'P 1'
#
loop_
_entity.id
_entity.type
_entity.pdbx_description
1 polymer ?
#
loop_
_entity_poly.entity_id
_entity_poly.type
_entity_poly.pdbx_seq_one_letter_code
_entity_poly.pdbx_strand_id
1 'polypeptide(L)'
;MKKFAYIFVIFTGLILLFGPEAMPENLQPQQILETVQDSDIIILFNSGGWGDVPIEKAEDFTPIIEKMQQVLNQWEYNTVVIPYVRTKDDLLGRMTGIRELSNNFKNSSKDLAERVEVMSKAFPDKKIIITGLSNGAAFVTKAYQNVSEEVKDSVFAIAIGTPFWADDFETGNIIQVDNEGKDSLVGGQVSPLFFSLIKSPFKWLKANIYGEQLSFAKAFQVPGHIYTWEAPEVGPKIVSFLSDKLR
;
A
#
# COMPACT_ATOMS: atom_id res chain seq x y z
N MET A 1 -10.05 -22.01 -10.37
CA MET A 1 -8.96 -21.51 -11.23
C MET A 1 -9.44 -20.91 -12.55
N LYS A 2 -10.21 -21.59 -13.42
CA LYS A 2 -10.66 -21.01 -14.71
C LYS A 2 -11.49 -19.72 -14.57
N LYS A 3 -12.41 -19.63 -13.60
CA LYS A 3 -13.21 -18.41 -13.35
C LYS A 3 -12.37 -17.22 -12.89
N PHE A 4 -11.31 -17.48 -12.12
CA PHE A 4 -10.36 -16.47 -11.66
C PHE A 4 -9.53 -15.89 -12.82
N ALA A 5 -9.09 -16.74 -13.75
CA ALA A 5 -8.39 -16.32 -14.96
C ALA A 5 -9.25 -15.43 -15.86
N TYR A 6 -10.56 -15.71 -16.03
CA TYR A 6 -11.47 -14.87 -16.82
C TYR A 6 -11.71 -13.50 -16.19
N ILE A 7 -11.92 -13.43 -14.86
CA ILE A 7 -12.07 -12.17 -14.14
C ILE A 7 -10.79 -11.35 -14.26
N PHE A 8 -9.64 -11.98 -14.11
CA PHE A 8 -8.33 -11.36 -14.25
C PHE A 8 -8.09 -10.82 -15.69
N VAL A 9 -8.44 -11.54 -16.73
CA VAL A 9 -8.29 -11.10 -18.13
C VAL A 9 -9.20 -9.91 -18.46
N ILE A 10 -10.47 -9.92 -17.99
CA ILE A 10 -11.40 -8.81 -18.19
C ILE A 10 -10.94 -7.58 -17.43
N PHE A 11 -10.49 -7.75 -16.18
CA PHE A 11 -9.93 -6.70 -15.34
C PHE A 11 -8.70 -6.05 -15.98
N THR A 12 -7.79 -6.87 -16.48
CA THR A 12 -6.56 -6.44 -17.18
C THR A 12 -6.88 -5.70 -18.48
N GLY A 13 -7.81 -6.18 -19.27
CA GLY A 13 -8.20 -5.54 -20.53
C GLY A 13 -8.86 -4.18 -20.34
N LEU A 14 -9.71 -4.01 -19.32
CA LEU A 14 -10.35 -2.73 -19.01
C LEU A 14 -9.34 -1.68 -18.52
N ILE A 15 -8.36 -2.08 -17.69
CA ILE A 15 -7.33 -1.18 -17.18
C ILE A 15 -6.37 -0.71 -18.28
N LEU A 16 -6.06 -1.55 -19.26
CA LEU A 16 -5.20 -1.19 -20.39
C LEU A 16 -5.87 -0.17 -21.33
N LEU A 17 -7.20 -0.13 -21.36
CA LEU A 17 -7.97 0.77 -22.25
C LEU A 17 -8.16 2.20 -21.71
N PHE A 18 -8.06 2.43 -20.40
CA PHE A 18 -8.55 3.66 -19.77
C PHE A 18 -7.57 4.37 -18.80
N GLY A 19 -6.28 4.42 -19.06
CA GLY A 19 -5.33 5.13 -18.21
C GLY A 19 -4.96 6.54 -18.67
N PRO A 20 -4.03 7.29 -18.19
CA PRO A 20 -3.29 7.57 -16.96
C PRO A 20 -2.90 9.02 -16.66
N GLU A 21 -2.12 9.26 -15.61
CA GLU A 21 -1.35 10.50 -15.39
C GLU A 21 0.01 10.24 -14.70
N ALA A 22 0.97 11.17 -14.89
CA ALA A 22 2.41 10.95 -14.76
C ALA A 22 3.04 11.07 -13.35
N MET A 23 4.23 10.56 -13.18
CA MET A 23 4.93 10.13 -11.95
C MET A 23 6.17 10.92 -11.53
N PRO A 24 6.55 10.90 -10.23
CA PRO A 24 7.89 11.25 -9.78
C PRO A 24 8.84 10.04 -9.70
N GLU A 25 10.12 10.30 -9.90
CA GLU A 25 11.20 9.31 -9.84
C GLU A 25 11.45 8.82 -8.40
N ASN A 26 11.84 7.55 -8.25
CA ASN A 26 12.33 7.01 -6.98
C ASN A 26 13.51 7.83 -6.49
N LEU A 27 13.49 8.24 -5.22
CA LEU A 27 14.58 8.97 -4.59
C LEU A 27 15.88 8.16 -4.70
N GLN A 28 16.95 8.84 -5.12
CA GLN A 28 18.29 8.26 -5.15
C GLN A 28 18.74 7.92 -3.72
N PRO A 29 19.58 6.89 -3.51
CA PRO A 29 20.06 6.50 -2.18
C PRO A 29 20.67 7.67 -1.38
N GLN A 30 21.37 8.59 -2.01
CA GLN A 30 21.95 9.77 -1.38
C GLN A 30 20.88 10.77 -0.87
N GLN A 31 19.81 11.00 -1.64
CA GLN A 31 18.70 11.85 -1.22
C GLN A 31 17.95 11.25 -0.04
N ILE A 32 17.81 9.92 -0.02
CA ILE A 32 17.24 9.21 1.14
C ILE A 32 18.12 9.44 2.38
N LEU A 33 19.43 9.33 2.24
CA LEU A 33 20.37 9.55 3.35
C LEU A 33 20.27 10.94 3.95
N GLU A 34 20.21 11.99 3.11
CA GLU A 34 20.06 13.38 3.56
C GLU A 34 18.72 13.62 4.27
N THR A 35 17.63 13.06 3.76
CA THR A 35 16.28 13.24 4.32
C THR A 35 16.09 12.50 5.65
N VAL A 36 16.82 11.39 5.85
CA VAL A 36 16.68 10.50 7.01
C VAL A 36 17.50 10.96 8.21
N GLN A 37 18.50 11.84 8.02
CA GLN A 37 19.53 12.12 9.03
C GLN A 37 18.98 12.55 10.40
N ASP A 38 17.94 13.36 10.43
CA ASP A 38 17.37 13.96 11.65
C ASP A 38 16.09 13.26 12.15
N SER A 39 15.71 12.11 11.57
CA SER A 39 14.52 11.37 11.99
C SER A 39 14.85 10.24 12.95
N ASP A 40 13.91 9.88 13.85
CA ASP A 40 13.97 8.70 14.70
C ASP A 40 13.29 7.51 14.01
N ILE A 41 12.25 7.80 13.23
CA ILE A 41 11.43 6.80 12.54
C ILE A 41 11.29 7.14 11.06
N ILE A 42 11.57 6.16 10.23
CA ILE A 42 11.39 6.20 8.78
C ILE A 42 10.12 5.44 8.42
N ILE A 43 9.18 6.11 7.77
CA ILE A 43 7.94 5.51 7.28
C ILE A 43 8.04 5.35 5.77
N LEU A 44 8.07 4.11 5.29
CA LEU A 44 8.04 3.80 3.86
C LEU A 44 6.59 3.67 3.40
N PHE A 45 6.15 4.61 2.58
CA PHE A 45 4.80 4.68 2.06
C PHE A 45 4.65 3.87 0.76
N ASN A 46 3.72 2.92 0.73
CA ASN A 46 3.40 2.14 -0.47
C ASN A 46 1.92 2.27 -0.81
N SER A 47 1.62 3.00 -1.87
CA SER A 47 0.25 3.22 -2.32
C SER A 47 -0.45 1.92 -2.74
N GLY A 48 -1.78 1.95 -2.73
CA GLY A 48 -2.62 0.90 -3.29
C GLY A 48 -2.50 0.75 -4.80
N GLY A 49 -3.41 -0.03 -5.40
CA GLY A 49 -3.46 -0.21 -6.85
C GLY A 49 -2.15 -0.74 -7.43
N TRP A 50 -1.64 -0.08 -8.47
CA TRP A 50 -0.39 -0.44 -9.13
C TRP A 50 0.86 0.01 -8.39
N GLY A 51 0.71 0.83 -7.34
CA GLY A 51 1.82 1.36 -6.57
C GLY A 51 2.55 2.51 -7.26
N ASP A 52 1.83 3.23 -8.08
CA ASP A 52 2.27 4.37 -8.88
C ASP A 52 1.71 5.71 -8.36
N VAL A 53 0.84 5.69 -7.36
CA VAL A 53 0.22 6.89 -6.83
C VAL A 53 1.15 7.55 -5.82
N PRO A 54 1.62 8.79 -6.09
CA PRO A 54 2.44 9.54 -5.15
C PRO A 54 1.61 9.90 -3.90
N ILE A 55 2.31 10.15 -2.79
CA ILE A 55 1.66 10.40 -1.49
C ILE A 55 0.67 11.58 -1.56
N GLU A 56 1.00 12.62 -2.29
CA GLU A 56 0.17 13.84 -2.42
C GLU A 56 -1.17 13.59 -3.14
N LYS A 57 -1.25 12.49 -3.88
CA LYS A 57 -2.44 12.09 -4.65
C LYS A 57 -3.18 10.87 -4.07
N ALA A 58 -2.64 10.23 -3.04
CA ALA A 58 -3.22 9.05 -2.41
C ALA A 58 -4.25 9.46 -1.33
N GLU A 59 -5.36 10.08 -1.76
CA GLU A 59 -6.40 10.64 -0.90
C GLU A 59 -7.03 9.64 0.07
N ASP A 60 -6.92 8.35 -0.21
CA ASP A 60 -7.43 7.26 0.63
C ASP A 60 -6.42 6.78 1.68
N PHE A 61 -5.13 7.06 1.51
CA PHE A 61 -4.10 6.54 2.40
C PHE A 61 -3.27 7.63 3.10
N THR A 62 -3.01 8.75 2.44
CA THR A 62 -2.23 9.87 3.01
C THR A 62 -2.79 10.36 4.35
N PRO A 63 -4.13 10.51 4.55
CA PRO A 63 -4.66 10.93 5.83
C PRO A 63 -4.33 9.97 6.99
N ILE A 64 -4.25 8.66 6.71
CA ILE A 64 -3.87 7.67 7.72
C ILE A 64 -2.38 7.83 8.09
N ILE A 65 -1.51 8.05 7.11
CA ILE A 65 -0.08 8.28 7.33
C ILE A 65 0.16 9.56 8.13
N GLU A 66 -0.51 10.67 7.78
CA GLU A 66 -0.41 11.93 8.49
C GLU A 66 -0.85 11.81 9.95
N LYS A 67 -1.94 11.09 10.21
CA LYS A 67 -2.40 10.82 11.57
C LYS A 67 -1.42 9.94 12.36
N MET A 68 -0.85 8.93 11.72
CA MET A 68 0.19 8.11 12.32
C MET A 68 1.42 8.95 12.68
N GLN A 69 1.89 9.83 11.79
CA GLN A 69 2.97 10.78 12.10
C GLN A 69 2.61 11.69 13.27
N GLN A 70 1.37 12.24 13.31
CA GLN A 70 0.92 13.08 14.43
C GLN A 70 1.02 12.35 15.78
N VAL A 71 0.60 11.08 15.84
CA VAL A 71 0.70 10.25 17.06
C VAL A 71 2.15 10.01 17.44
N LEU A 72 3.00 9.64 16.50
CA LEU A 72 4.43 9.41 16.75
C LEU A 72 5.14 10.71 17.23
N ASN A 73 4.81 11.85 16.62
CA ASN A 73 5.35 13.14 17.03
C ASN A 73 4.87 13.56 18.44
N GLN A 74 3.62 13.20 18.83
CA GLN A 74 3.14 13.38 20.21
C GLN A 74 3.93 12.52 21.22
N TRP A 75 4.52 11.41 20.75
CA TRP A 75 5.41 10.59 21.56
C TRP A 75 6.88 11.01 21.48
N GLU A 76 7.14 12.21 20.95
CA GLU A 76 8.46 12.83 20.81
C GLU A 76 9.38 12.15 19.78
N TYR A 77 8.84 11.35 18.86
CA TYR A 77 9.60 10.81 17.74
C TYR A 77 9.55 11.74 16.53
N ASN A 78 10.70 12.10 15.99
CA ASN A 78 10.81 12.75 14.69
C ASN A 78 10.59 11.72 13.57
N THR A 79 9.64 11.99 12.68
CA THR A 79 9.26 11.05 11.63
C THR A 79 9.52 11.61 10.23
N VAL A 80 9.99 10.77 9.33
CA VAL A 80 10.07 11.07 7.90
C VAL A 80 9.28 10.06 7.09
N VAL A 81 8.52 10.52 6.10
CA VAL A 81 7.82 9.63 5.16
C VAL A 81 8.55 9.63 3.83
N ILE A 82 8.89 8.44 3.37
CA ILE A 82 9.55 8.22 2.08
C ILE A 82 8.59 7.40 1.20
N PRO A 83 8.10 7.97 0.09
CA PRO A 83 7.28 7.21 -0.85
C PRO A 83 8.13 6.18 -1.58
N TYR A 84 7.62 4.95 -1.66
CA TYR A 84 8.20 3.89 -2.48
C TYR A 84 7.27 3.61 -3.67
N VAL A 85 7.71 3.95 -4.85
CA VAL A 85 6.98 3.77 -6.10
C VAL A 85 7.36 2.42 -6.71
N ARG A 86 6.38 1.52 -6.85
CA ARG A 86 6.59 0.15 -7.35
C ARG A 86 6.62 0.06 -8.87
N THR A 87 5.85 0.90 -9.55
CA THR A 87 5.73 0.88 -11.01
C THR A 87 5.76 2.29 -11.58
N LYS A 88 6.11 2.42 -12.86
CA LYS A 88 5.97 3.69 -13.58
C LYS A 88 4.56 3.83 -14.12
N ASP A 89 4.07 5.07 -14.20
CA ASP A 89 2.76 5.37 -14.80
C ASP A 89 2.84 5.47 -16.33
N ASP A 90 3.32 4.40 -16.94
CA ASP A 90 3.32 4.20 -18.37
C ASP A 90 2.79 2.79 -18.72
N LEU A 91 2.58 2.51 -19.98
CA LEU A 91 2.09 1.21 -20.42
C LEU A 91 2.99 0.05 -19.98
N LEU A 92 4.31 0.24 -20.02
CA LEU A 92 5.28 -0.77 -19.61
C LEU A 92 5.26 -0.97 -18.10
N GLY A 93 5.16 0.11 -17.32
CA GLY A 93 5.02 0.05 -15.87
C GLY A 93 3.74 -0.70 -15.45
N ARG A 94 2.62 -0.49 -16.15
CA ARG A 94 1.39 -1.23 -15.91
C ARG A 94 1.50 -2.72 -16.24
N MET A 95 2.13 -3.06 -17.36
CA MET A 95 2.44 -4.46 -17.69
C MET A 95 3.35 -5.10 -16.62
N THR A 96 4.32 -4.33 -16.12
CA THR A 96 5.17 -4.75 -15.00
C THR A 96 4.35 -4.95 -13.74
N GLY A 97 3.44 -4.03 -13.40
CA GLY A 97 2.53 -4.14 -12.26
C GLY A 97 1.63 -5.37 -12.32
N ILE A 98 1.09 -5.70 -13.50
CA ILE A 98 0.32 -6.93 -13.72
C ILE A 98 1.19 -8.17 -13.47
N ARG A 99 2.41 -8.18 -13.99
CA ARG A 99 3.36 -9.27 -13.80
C ARG A 99 3.74 -9.44 -12.32
N GLU A 100 4.04 -8.35 -11.63
CA GLU A 100 4.37 -8.35 -10.21
C GLU A 100 3.19 -8.87 -9.37
N LEU A 101 1.98 -8.41 -9.66
CA LEU A 101 0.77 -8.91 -8.99
C LEU A 101 0.57 -10.41 -9.23
N SER A 102 0.75 -10.88 -10.47
CA SER A 102 0.61 -12.31 -10.81
C SER A 102 1.67 -13.19 -10.17
N ASN A 103 2.85 -12.66 -9.87
CA ASN A 103 3.96 -13.32 -9.20
C ASN A 103 3.99 -13.04 -7.68
N ASN A 104 2.90 -12.49 -7.12
CA ASN A 104 2.80 -12.10 -5.71
C ASN A 104 3.98 -11.22 -5.28
N PHE A 105 4.35 -10.23 -6.08
CA PHE A 105 5.40 -9.23 -5.83
C PHE A 105 6.80 -9.82 -5.55
N LYS A 106 7.09 -11.02 -6.03
CA LYS A 106 8.30 -11.79 -5.65
C LYS A 106 9.62 -11.03 -5.83
N ASN A 107 9.75 -10.23 -6.88
CA ASN A 107 11.00 -9.51 -7.17
C ASN A 107 11.03 -8.15 -6.48
N SER A 108 9.99 -7.34 -6.66
CA SER A 108 9.90 -6.00 -6.09
C SER A 108 9.89 -6.02 -4.55
N SER A 109 9.30 -7.05 -3.93
CA SER A 109 9.34 -7.20 -2.48
C SER A 109 10.73 -7.49 -1.92
N LYS A 110 11.56 -8.23 -2.67
CA LYS A 110 12.97 -8.44 -2.31
C LYS A 110 13.78 -7.16 -2.45
N ASP A 111 13.55 -6.38 -3.52
CA ASP A 111 14.21 -5.09 -3.69
C ASP A 111 13.88 -4.13 -2.53
N LEU A 112 12.61 -4.06 -2.11
CA LEU A 112 12.24 -3.28 -0.92
C LEU A 112 12.90 -3.83 0.34
N ALA A 113 12.93 -5.14 0.56
CA ALA A 113 13.58 -5.74 1.72
C ALA A 113 15.08 -5.42 1.76
N GLU A 114 15.79 -5.55 0.65
CA GLU A 114 17.21 -5.17 0.53
C GLU A 114 17.45 -3.69 0.87
N ARG A 115 16.58 -2.78 0.39
CA ARG A 115 16.67 -1.35 0.73
C ARG A 115 16.42 -1.10 2.21
N VAL A 116 15.44 -1.77 2.81
CA VAL A 116 15.16 -1.71 4.25
C VAL A 116 16.36 -2.19 5.06
N GLU A 117 16.99 -3.29 4.66
CA GLU A 117 18.20 -3.80 5.31
C GLU A 117 19.37 -2.83 5.22
N VAL A 118 19.60 -2.24 4.03
CA VAL A 118 20.64 -1.22 3.84
C VAL A 118 20.39 -0.02 4.74
N MET A 119 19.15 0.48 4.78
CA MET A 119 18.77 1.60 5.66
C MET A 119 18.93 1.26 7.14
N SER A 120 18.47 0.09 7.57
CA SER A 120 18.59 -0.33 8.97
C SER A 120 20.06 -0.49 9.40
N LYS A 121 20.93 -1.01 8.53
CA LYS A 121 22.37 -1.12 8.80
C LYS A 121 23.08 0.23 8.79
N ALA A 122 22.66 1.15 7.91
CA ALA A 122 23.21 2.50 7.86
C ALA A 122 22.78 3.38 9.05
N PHE A 123 21.59 3.09 9.60
CA PHE A 123 20.98 3.85 10.71
C PHE A 123 20.46 2.90 11.80
N PRO A 124 21.35 2.25 12.57
CA PRO A 124 20.96 1.18 13.50
C PRO A 124 20.07 1.66 14.67
N ASP A 125 20.11 2.95 14.99
CA ASP A 125 19.32 3.54 16.06
C ASP A 125 17.90 3.95 15.61
N LYS A 126 17.62 3.88 14.30
CA LYS A 126 16.32 4.27 13.74
C LYS A 126 15.38 3.08 13.62
N LYS A 127 14.08 3.36 13.72
CA LYS A 127 13.03 2.38 13.42
C LYS A 127 12.49 2.60 12.02
N ILE A 128 12.18 1.53 11.32
CA ILE A 128 11.63 1.57 9.97
C ILE A 128 10.23 0.97 10.00
N ILE A 129 9.25 1.73 9.55
CA ILE A 129 7.86 1.28 9.43
C ILE A 129 7.53 1.21 7.94
N ILE A 130 7.31 0.01 7.40
CA ILE A 130 6.83 -0.17 6.04
C ILE A 130 5.30 -0.23 6.04
N THR A 131 4.66 0.64 5.26
CA THR A 131 3.20 0.76 5.26
C THR A 131 2.63 0.53 3.88
N GLY A 132 1.44 -0.06 3.80
CA GLY A 132 0.77 -0.28 2.52
C GLY A 132 -0.74 -0.40 2.64
N LEU A 133 -1.44 0.06 1.59
CA LEU A 133 -2.89 -0.08 1.43
C LEU A 133 -3.20 -1.02 0.28
N SER A 134 -4.17 -1.94 0.45
CA SER A 134 -4.65 -2.83 -0.62
C SER A 134 -3.52 -3.66 -1.23
N ASN A 135 -3.27 -3.57 -2.54
CA ASN A 135 -2.11 -4.22 -3.18
C ASN A 135 -0.77 -3.76 -2.57
N GLY A 136 -0.70 -2.53 -2.03
CA GLY A 136 0.43 -2.07 -1.24
C GLY A 136 0.58 -2.85 0.07
N ALA A 137 -0.52 -3.23 0.71
CA ALA A 137 -0.51 -4.07 1.91
C ALA A 137 0.04 -5.48 1.61
N ALA A 138 -0.43 -6.12 0.54
CA ALA A 138 0.11 -7.40 0.07
C ALA A 138 1.62 -7.33 -0.21
N PHE A 139 2.03 -6.25 -0.86
CA PHE A 139 3.43 -5.99 -1.20
C PHE A 139 4.31 -5.82 0.05
N VAL A 140 3.91 -4.99 1.02
CA VAL A 140 4.70 -4.78 2.24
C VAL A 140 4.74 -6.01 3.14
N THR A 141 3.65 -6.78 3.20
CA THR A 141 3.65 -8.10 3.88
C THR A 141 4.72 -8.99 3.27
N LYS A 142 4.76 -9.08 1.93
CA LYS A 142 5.75 -9.89 1.23
C LYS A 142 7.17 -9.35 1.39
N ALA A 143 7.35 -8.03 1.38
CA ALA A 143 8.65 -7.41 1.63
C ALA A 143 9.14 -7.72 3.05
N TYR A 144 8.29 -7.58 4.06
CA TYR A 144 8.64 -7.90 5.45
C TYR A 144 9.05 -9.38 5.63
N GLN A 145 8.41 -10.31 4.94
CA GLN A 145 8.80 -11.72 4.95
C GLN A 145 10.23 -11.95 4.43
N ASN A 146 10.71 -11.10 3.50
CA ASN A 146 12.05 -11.19 2.92
C ASN A 146 13.11 -10.43 3.73
N VAL A 147 12.74 -9.62 4.72
CA VAL A 147 13.71 -8.93 5.60
C VAL A 147 14.44 -9.95 6.45
N SER A 148 15.77 -9.83 6.53
CA SER A 148 16.61 -10.72 7.33
C SER A 148 16.34 -10.59 8.83
N GLU A 149 16.50 -11.69 9.56
CA GLU A 149 16.32 -11.72 11.02
C GLU A 149 17.24 -10.72 11.74
N GLU A 150 18.40 -10.41 11.14
CA GLU A 150 19.40 -9.49 11.70
C GLU A 150 18.86 -8.08 11.98
N VAL A 151 17.90 -7.61 11.16
CA VAL A 151 17.35 -6.24 11.26
C VAL A 151 15.86 -6.19 11.64
N LYS A 152 15.21 -7.34 11.79
CA LYS A 152 13.77 -7.43 12.07
C LYS A 152 13.32 -6.71 13.33
N ASP A 153 14.18 -6.58 14.34
CA ASP A 153 13.85 -5.88 15.58
C ASP A 153 13.71 -4.35 15.40
N SER A 154 14.24 -3.82 14.31
CA SER A 154 14.10 -2.40 13.96
C SER A 154 13.08 -2.14 12.87
N VAL A 155 12.47 -3.19 12.29
CA VAL A 155 11.54 -3.09 11.14
C VAL A 155 10.14 -3.54 11.55
N PHE A 156 9.16 -2.71 11.25
CA PHE A 156 7.74 -2.96 11.50
C PHE A 156 6.95 -2.86 10.21
N ALA A 157 5.85 -3.57 10.10
CA ALA A 157 4.98 -3.50 8.94
C ALA A 157 3.51 -3.23 9.33
N ILE A 158 2.86 -2.31 8.60
CA ILE A 158 1.44 -2.00 8.75
C ILE A 158 0.77 -2.20 7.39
N ALA A 159 0.02 -3.28 7.27
CA ALA A 159 -0.67 -3.70 6.06
C ALA A 159 -2.18 -3.46 6.21
N ILE A 160 -2.77 -2.54 5.44
CA ILE A 160 -4.17 -2.14 5.57
C ILE A 160 -4.97 -2.65 4.36
N GLY A 161 -6.04 -3.41 4.63
CA GLY A 161 -6.90 -3.94 3.58
C GLY A 161 -6.20 -4.92 2.66
N THR A 162 -5.43 -5.84 3.21
CA THR A 162 -4.70 -6.86 2.47
C THR A 162 -5.68 -7.73 1.68
N PRO A 163 -5.56 -7.82 0.33
CA PRO A 163 -6.47 -8.62 -0.46
C PRO A 163 -6.40 -10.12 -0.15
N PHE A 164 -7.52 -10.83 -0.26
CA PHE A 164 -7.65 -12.27 0.06
C PHE A 164 -6.72 -13.22 -0.70
N TRP A 165 -6.12 -12.76 -1.80
CA TRP A 165 -5.16 -13.57 -2.56
C TRP A 165 -3.72 -13.44 -2.07
N ALA A 166 -3.45 -12.48 -1.20
CA ALA A 166 -2.14 -12.32 -0.57
C ALA A 166 -1.98 -13.30 0.59
N ASP A 167 -0.74 -13.58 0.93
CA ASP A 167 -0.43 -14.44 2.05
C ASP A 167 -0.91 -13.79 3.36
N ASP A 168 -1.62 -14.56 4.17
CA ASP A 168 -1.90 -14.20 5.56
C ASP A 168 -0.62 -14.42 6.36
N PHE A 169 -0.11 -13.37 6.97
CA PHE A 169 1.16 -13.41 7.69
C PHE A 169 1.13 -12.46 8.88
N GLU A 170 1.03 -13.04 10.06
CA GLU A 170 1.11 -12.31 11.32
C GLU A 170 2.33 -12.76 12.13
N THR A 171 3.17 -11.80 12.50
CA THR A 171 4.24 -11.96 13.48
C THR A 171 4.23 -10.77 14.42
N GLY A 172 5.05 -10.82 15.48
CA GLY A 172 5.09 -9.72 16.45
C GLY A 172 5.34 -8.32 15.87
N ASN A 173 5.98 -8.19 14.71
CA ASN A 173 6.36 -6.90 14.13
C ASN A 173 5.59 -6.53 12.85
N ILE A 174 4.52 -7.25 12.54
CA ILE A 174 3.59 -6.89 11.46
C ILE A 174 2.17 -6.91 11.99
N ILE A 175 1.38 -5.91 11.59
CA ILE A 175 -0.06 -5.89 11.81
C ILE A 175 -0.80 -5.85 10.48
N GLN A 176 -1.81 -6.69 10.34
CA GLN A 176 -2.79 -6.60 9.27
C GLN A 176 -4.06 -5.93 9.81
N VAL A 177 -4.47 -4.85 9.15
CA VAL A 177 -5.64 -4.06 9.52
C VAL A 177 -6.71 -4.30 8.46
N ASP A 178 -7.82 -4.88 8.89
CA ASP A 178 -9.05 -5.04 8.11
C ASP A 178 -10.20 -4.25 8.73
N ASN A 179 -11.35 -4.22 8.11
CA ASN A 179 -12.57 -3.60 8.63
C ASN A 179 -13.59 -4.64 9.15
N GLU A 180 -13.12 -5.67 9.82
CA GLU A 180 -13.94 -6.72 10.46
C GLU A 180 -14.85 -7.47 9.48
N GLY A 181 -14.34 -7.81 8.30
CA GLY A 181 -15.04 -8.59 7.28
C GLY A 181 -16.03 -7.80 6.43
N LYS A 182 -16.11 -6.47 6.58
CA LYS A 182 -16.94 -5.60 5.73
C LYS A 182 -16.31 -5.37 4.35
N ASP A 183 -15.00 -5.58 4.25
CA ASP A 183 -14.24 -5.42 3.03
C ASP A 183 -14.36 -6.67 2.14
N SER A 184 -15.04 -6.51 1.01
CA SER A 184 -15.23 -7.59 0.06
C SER A 184 -13.93 -8.06 -0.60
N LEU A 185 -12.90 -7.21 -0.65
CA LEU A 185 -11.59 -7.54 -1.21
C LEU A 185 -10.76 -8.40 -0.24
N VAL A 186 -10.82 -8.06 1.06
CA VAL A 186 -10.17 -8.84 2.12
C VAL A 186 -10.92 -10.15 2.33
N GLY A 187 -12.25 -10.10 2.42
CA GLY A 187 -13.10 -11.26 2.66
C GLY A 187 -13.26 -12.22 1.47
N GLY A 188 -12.66 -11.93 0.31
CA GLY A 188 -12.76 -12.78 -0.88
C GLY A 188 -14.17 -12.91 -1.45
N GLN A 189 -15.03 -11.93 -1.22
CA GLN A 189 -16.42 -11.95 -1.69
C GLN A 189 -16.48 -11.63 -3.19
N VAL A 190 -16.45 -12.66 -4.02
CA VAL A 190 -16.36 -12.55 -5.48
C VAL A 190 -17.56 -11.81 -6.10
N SER A 191 -18.76 -11.98 -5.55
CA SER A 191 -19.99 -11.38 -6.09
C SER A 191 -19.98 -9.84 -6.03
N PRO A 192 -19.74 -9.18 -4.88
CA PRO A 192 -19.61 -7.73 -4.81
C PRO A 192 -18.48 -7.18 -5.69
N LEU A 193 -17.34 -7.88 -5.76
CA LEU A 193 -16.22 -7.50 -6.62
C LEU A 193 -16.60 -7.51 -8.10
N PHE A 194 -17.30 -8.55 -8.54
CA PHE A 194 -17.79 -8.68 -9.91
C PHE A 194 -18.79 -7.60 -10.29
N PHE A 195 -19.76 -7.29 -9.40
CA PHE A 195 -20.72 -6.21 -9.63
C PHE A 195 -20.04 -4.83 -9.65
N SER A 196 -19.06 -4.60 -8.80
CA SER A 196 -18.25 -3.36 -8.83
C SER A 196 -17.51 -3.22 -10.16
N LEU A 197 -16.90 -4.31 -10.65
CA LEU A 197 -16.18 -4.32 -11.92
C LEU A 197 -17.08 -3.94 -13.09
N ILE A 198 -18.29 -4.51 -13.17
CA ILE A 198 -19.26 -4.22 -14.24
C ILE A 198 -19.79 -2.79 -14.16
N LYS A 199 -20.06 -2.28 -12.96
CA LYS A 199 -20.67 -0.95 -12.78
C LYS A 199 -19.65 0.20 -12.92
N SER A 200 -18.39 -0.03 -12.65
CA SER A 200 -17.36 1.01 -12.64
C SER A 200 -17.18 1.75 -13.96
N PRO A 201 -17.12 1.10 -15.13
CA PRO A 201 -17.04 1.81 -16.41
C PRO A 201 -18.22 2.74 -16.65
N PHE A 202 -19.45 2.31 -16.30
CA PHE A 202 -20.66 3.12 -16.46
C PHE A 202 -20.67 4.30 -15.47
N LYS A 203 -20.23 4.09 -14.23
CA LYS A 203 -20.11 5.14 -13.21
C LYS A 203 -19.10 6.18 -13.65
N TRP A 204 -17.94 5.76 -14.14
CA TRP A 204 -16.89 6.62 -14.64
C TRP A 204 -17.34 7.43 -15.87
N LEU A 205 -17.93 6.75 -16.88
CA LEU A 205 -18.43 7.39 -18.08
C LEU A 205 -19.51 8.43 -17.75
N LYS A 206 -20.45 8.07 -16.87
CA LYS A 206 -21.50 8.99 -16.43
C LYS A 206 -20.92 10.23 -15.76
N ALA A 207 -19.99 10.07 -14.82
CA ALA A 207 -19.36 11.19 -14.14
C ALA A 207 -18.65 12.13 -15.13
N ASN A 208 -17.87 11.57 -16.08
CA ASN A 208 -17.18 12.36 -17.08
C ASN A 208 -18.14 13.11 -18.03
N ILE A 209 -19.29 12.52 -18.41
CA ILE A 209 -20.32 13.19 -19.23
C ILE A 209 -20.92 14.38 -18.48
N TYR A 210 -21.08 14.29 -17.16
CA TYR A 210 -21.62 15.38 -16.33
C TYR A 210 -20.54 16.37 -15.85
N GLY A 211 -19.29 16.23 -16.31
CA GLY A 211 -18.19 17.15 -15.97
C GLY A 211 -17.59 16.91 -14.57
N GLU A 212 -17.95 15.81 -13.93
CA GLU A 212 -17.34 15.39 -12.67
C GLU A 212 -15.97 14.75 -12.96
N GLN A 213 -14.92 15.24 -12.28
CA GLN A 213 -13.57 14.65 -12.39
C GLN A 213 -13.46 13.38 -11.53
N LEU A 214 -14.10 12.29 -11.97
CA LEU A 214 -14.00 11.01 -11.31
C LEU A 214 -12.91 10.17 -12.00
N SER A 215 -11.83 9.85 -11.28
CA SER A 215 -10.82 8.91 -11.79
C SER A 215 -11.43 7.49 -11.92
N PHE A 216 -10.89 6.69 -12.84
CA PHE A 216 -11.36 5.30 -12.99
C PHE A 216 -11.13 4.49 -11.71
N ALA A 217 -10.03 4.72 -11.02
CA ALA A 217 -9.73 4.10 -9.72
C ALA A 217 -10.79 4.41 -8.66
N LYS A 218 -11.23 5.68 -8.56
CA LYS A 218 -12.35 6.09 -7.67
C LYS A 218 -13.70 5.53 -8.13
N ALA A 219 -13.92 5.34 -9.43
CA ALA A 219 -15.13 4.68 -9.93
C ALA A 219 -15.16 3.19 -9.57
N PHE A 220 -13.99 2.55 -9.50
CA PHE A 220 -13.81 1.14 -9.12
C PHE A 220 -13.72 0.94 -7.60
N GLN A 221 -14.59 1.57 -6.86
CA GLN A 221 -14.61 1.45 -5.41
C GLN A 221 -15.22 0.10 -4.98
N VAL A 222 -14.40 -0.74 -4.36
CA VAL A 222 -14.83 -2.03 -3.83
C VAL A 222 -15.67 -1.81 -2.57
N PRO A 223 -16.83 -2.44 -2.42
CA PRO A 223 -17.64 -2.31 -1.22
C PRO A 223 -16.87 -2.67 0.06
N GLY A 224 -16.86 -1.75 1.02
CA GLY A 224 -16.17 -1.92 2.29
C GLY A 224 -14.66 -1.68 2.26
N HIS A 225 -14.05 -1.45 1.08
CA HIS A 225 -12.61 -1.18 0.93
C HIS A 225 -12.30 0.32 1.09
N ILE A 226 -12.84 0.90 2.17
CA ILE A 226 -12.58 2.28 2.56
C ILE A 226 -12.07 2.25 3.99
N TYR A 227 -10.88 2.80 4.19
CA TYR A 227 -10.21 2.87 5.48
C TYR A 227 -10.06 4.33 5.88
N THR A 228 -10.49 4.66 7.09
CA THR A 228 -10.28 5.98 7.69
C THR A 228 -9.63 5.82 9.05
N TRP A 229 -8.85 6.79 9.45
CA TRP A 229 -8.17 6.75 10.76
C TRP A 229 -9.14 6.66 11.93
N GLU A 230 -10.30 7.30 11.80
CA GLU A 230 -11.35 7.37 12.83
C GLU A 230 -12.07 6.03 13.05
N ALA A 231 -11.92 5.09 12.12
CA ALA A 231 -12.53 3.78 12.26
C ALA A 231 -11.85 3.01 13.42
N PRO A 232 -12.66 2.38 14.33
CA PRO A 232 -12.13 1.67 15.50
C PRO A 232 -11.14 0.57 15.15
N GLU A 233 -11.32 -0.03 14.00
CA GLU A 233 -10.48 -1.09 13.44
C GLU A 233 -9.21 -0.58 12.77
N VAL A 234 -9.03 0.73 12.55
CA VAL A 234 -7.85 1.28 11.86
C VAL A 234 -6.97 2.04 12.84
N GLY A 235 -7.28 3.30 13.15
CA GLY A 235 -6.43 4.14 13.98
C GLY A 235 -6.10 3.54 15.34
N PRO A 236 -7.09 3.12 16.15
CA PRO A 236 -6.84 2.50 17.44
C PRO A 236 -5.96 1.25 17.38
N LYS A 237 -6.13 0.36 16.38
CA LYS A 237 -5.28 -0.82 16.19
C LYS A 237 -3.85 -0.43 15.85
N ILE A 238 -3.66 0.54 14.94
CA ILE A 238 -2.34 1.04 14.57
C ILE A 238 -1.64 1.67 15.79
N VAL A 239 -2.36 2.51 16.55
CA VAL A 239 -1.81 3.16 17.76
C VAL A 239 -1.41 2.11 18.80
N SER A 240 -2.26 1.12 19.05
CA SER A 240 -1.96 0.03 19.98
C SER A 240 -0.70 -0.74 19.57
N PHE A 241 -0.60 -1.10 18.29
CA PHE A 241 0.57 -1.79 17.73
C PHE A 241 1.84 -0.95 17.88
N LEU A 242 1.80 0.30 17.47
CA LEU A 242 2.97 1.20 17.57
C LEU A 242 3.38 1.44 19.03
N SER A 243 2.40 1.58 19.94
CA SER A 243 2.68 1.73 21.36
C SER A 243 3.38 0.50 21.96
N ASP A 244 2.97 -0.71 21.55
CA ASP A 244 3.60 -1.97 22.00
C ASP A 244 5.05 -2.12 21.49
N LYS A 245 5.36 -1.55 20.31
CA LYS A 245 6.66 -1.71 19.65
C LYS A 245 7.66 -0.61 19.91
N LEU A 246 7.19 0.58 20.28
CA LEU A 246 8.04 1.76 20.35
C LEU A 246 8.13 2.36 21.77
N ARG A 247 7.27 1.94 22.67
CA ARG A 247 7.17 2.42 24.07
C ARG A 247 7.30 1.31 25.08
#